data_24149d7117961f49343bcc9ea87895cc
#
_entry.id   24149d7117961f49343bcc9ea87895cc
#
_cell.length_a   1.000
_cell.length_b   1.000
_cell.length_c   1.000
_cell.angle_alpha   90.00
_cell.angle_beta   90.00
_cell.angle_gamma   90.00
#
_symmetry.space_group_name_H-M   'P 1'
#
loop_
_entity.id
_entity.type
_entity.pdbx_description
1 polymer ?
#
loop_
_entity_poly.entity_id
_entity_poly.type
_entity_poly.pdbx_seq_one_letter_code
_entity_poly.pdbx_strand_id
1 'polypeptide(L)'
;MNACINPYPYPAEISFNKAFNVGRLLHDSSAKNWIKEWHIKENLVAVQCFPLYSILLALNQTTVDFFSLDVEGDELQVLKTIPFDKVNIKMITVEYVHQTGTVDELNQFMVGKGYEPLIRMHKDDGTVTDVIYSKKS
;
A
#
# COMPACT_ATOMS: atom_id res chain seq x y z
N MET A 1 18.97 8.07 -0.77
CA MET A 1 17.93 8.72 -1.60
C MET A 1 16.59 8.44 -0.94
N ASN A 2 15.80 9.46 -0.66
CA ASN A 2 14.45 9.26 -0.11
C ASN A 2 13.51 8.99 -1.30
N ALA A 3 12.82 7.86 -1.29
CA ALA A 3 11.89 7.47 -2.33
C ALA A 3 10.68 6.77 -1.69
N CYS A 4 9.57 6.71 -2.41
CA CYS A 4 8.36 6.03 -1.97
C CYS A 4 7.80 5.10 -3.05
N ILE A 5 6.91 4.20 -2.64
CA ILE A 5 6.08 3.43 -3.56
C ILE A 5 4.93 4.32 -4.03
N ASN A 6 4.72 4.36 -5.36
CA ASN A 6 3.71 5.21 -5.98
C ASN A 6 2.37 4.47 -6.07
N PRO A 7 1.26 5.10 -5.65
CA PRO A 7 -0.09 4.60 -5.92
C PRO A 7 -0.54 4.75 -7.39
N TYR A 8 0.29 5.37 -8.24
CA TYR A 8 0.08 5.47 -9.68
C TYR A 8 1.00 4.54 -10.47
N PRO A 9 0.61 4.11 -11.69
CA PRO A 9 1.41 3.17 -12.49
C PRO A 9 2.60 3.82 -13.23
N TYR A 10 3.02 5.03 -12.84
CA TYR A 10 4.13 5.79 -13.41
C TYR A 10 4.93 6.51 -12.33
N PRO A 11 6.22 6.82 -12.53
CA PRO A 11 7.00 7.60 -11.57
C PRO A 11 6.44 9.03 -11.46
N ALA A 12 6.38 9.55 -10.23
CA ALA A 12 5.94 10.92 -9.96
C ALA A 12 6.61 11.50 -8.72
N GLU A 13 6.77 12.80 -8.67
CA GLU A 13 7.10 13.52 -7.45
C GLU A 13 5.79 13.86 -6.73
N ILE A 14 5.65 13.43 -5.48
CA ILE A 14 4.44 13.60 -4.69
C ILE A 14 4.78 14.29 -3.37
N SER A 15 3.90 15.18 -2.91
CA SER A 15 4.02 15.77 -1.58
C SER A 15 3.76 14.72 -0.50
N PHE A 16 4.69 14.60 0.43
CA PHE A 16 4.60 13.71 1.58
C PHE A 16 4.56 14.52 2.86
N ASN A 17 3.60 14.26 3.73
CA ASN A 17 3.58 14.87 5.06
C ASN A 17 4.38 14.00 6.03
N LYS A 18 5.44 14.56 6.59
CA LYS A 18 6.27 13.94 7.63
C LYS A 18 5.58 14.02 8.99
N ALA A 19 4.57 13.25 9.23
CA ALA A 19 4.07 13.02 10.58
C ALA A 19 4.84 11.84 11.20
N PHE A 20 5.30 11.98 12.43
CA PHE A 20 6.29 11.12 13.11
C PHE A 20 6.22 9.62 12.76
N ASN A 21 5.08 8.96 12.98
CA ASN A 21 4.86 7.52 12.71
C ASN A 21 3.67 7.24 11.80
N VAL A 22 3.07 8.28 11.23
CA VAL A 22 1.88 8.20 10.36
C VAL A 22 2.05 9.12 9.13
N GLY A 23 3.26 9.11 8.55
CA GLY A 23 3.55 9.92 7.36
C GLY A 23 2.79 9.41 6.14
N ARG A 24 2.17 10.32 5.37
CA ARG A 24 1.29 9.97 4.25
C ARG A 24 1.57 10.80 3.00
N LEU A 25 1.35 10.19 1.83
CA LEU A 25 1.33 10.90 0.55
C LEU A 25 0.08 11.79 0.44
N LEU A 26 0.25 12.99 -0.08
CA LEU A 26 -0.84 13.94 -0.33
C LEU A 26 -1.13 14.03 -1.82
N HIS A 27 -1.78 13.02 -2.35
CA HIS A 27 -2.11 12.97 -3.77
C HIS A 27 -3.61 13.16 -4.06
N ASP A 28 -4.46 13.14 -3.04
CA ASP A 28 -5.91 13.29 -3.18
C ASP A 28 -6.56 14.09 -2.04
N SER A 29 -7.88 14.25 -2.11
CA SER A 29 -8.65 14.97 -1.10
C SER A 29 -8.77 14.22 0.23
N SER A 30 -8.70 12.88 0.23
CA SER A 30 -8.80 12.06 1.43
C SER A 30 -7.61 12.31 2.36
N ALA A 31 -6.40 12.41 1.80
CA ALA A 31 -5.19 12.72 2.53
C ALA A 31 -5.23 14.11 3.20
N LYS A 32 -5.83 15.11 2.52
CA LYS A 32 -6.02 16.45 3.11
C LYS A 32 -7.03 16.45 4.25
N ASN A 33 -8.10 15.67 4.14
CA ASN A 33 -9.09 15.53 5.20
C ASN A 33 -8.49 14.84 6.43
N TRP A 34 -7.67 13.81 6.22
CA TRP A 34 -6.95 13.12 7.28
C TRP A 34 -6.06 14.07 8.12
N ILE A 35 -5.30 14.98 7.47
CA ILE A 35 -4.51 16.01 8.19
C ILE A 35 -5.40 16.86 9.11
N LYS A 36 -6.56 17.28 8.64
CA LYS A 36 -7.49 18.09 9.42
C LYS A 36 -8.13 17.31 10.56
N GLU A 37 -8.59 16.11 10.29
CA GLU A 37 -9.26 15.24 11.25
C GLU A 37 -8.37 14.87 12.43
N TRP A 38 -7.11 14.57 12.15
CA TRP A 38 -6.13 14.16 13.17
C TRP A 38 -5.29 15.32 13.72
N HIS A 39 -5.62 16.57 13.35
CA HIS A 39 -4.89 17.78 13.77
C HIS A 39 -3.36 17.70 13.56
N ILE A 40 -2.94 17.02 12.50
CA ILE A 40 -1.53 16.81 12.19
C ILE A 40 -0.94 18.10 11.64
N LYS A 41 0.21 18.52 12.18
CA LYS A 41 0.96 19.65 11.66
C LYS A 41 1.46 19.33 10.25
N GLU A 42 1.18 20.23 9.30
CA GLU A 42 1.73 20.13 7.96
C GLU A 42 3.26 20.28 8.00
N ASN A 43 3.95 19.24 7.53
CA ASN A 43 5.40 19.22 7.33
C ASN A 43 5.67 18.52 6.00
N LEU A 44 5.49 19.27 4.92
CA LEU A 44 5.48 18.76 3.56
C LEU A 44 6.89 18.71 2.97
N VAL A 45 7.18 17.60 2.30
CA VAL A 45 8.36 17.44 1.46
C VAL A 45 7.95 16.81 0.13
N ALA A 46 8.62 17.21 -0.94
CA ALA A 46 8.50 16.52 -2.21
C ALA A 46 9.35 15.24 -2.18
N VAL A 47 8.75 14.11 -2.58
CA VAL A 47 9.41 12.81 -2.61
C VAL A 47 9.19 12.17 -3.97
N GLN A 48 10.27 11.67 -4.57
CA GLN A 48 10.18 10.89 -5.79
C GLN A 48 9.60 9.51 -5.49
N CYS A 49 8.48 9.17 -6.11
CA CYS A 49 7.81 7.88 -5.95
C CYS A 49 7.87 7.06 -7.23
N PHE A 50 7.98 5.75 -7.09
CA PHE A 50 8.05 4.78 -8.19
C PHE A 50 7.03 3.67 -7.98
N PRO A 51 6.38 3.17 -9.05
CA PRO A 51 5.62 1.93 -8.98
C PRO A 51 6.51 0.78 -8.50
N LEU A 52 5.96 -0.14 -7.71
CA LEU A 52 6.72 -1.32 -7.25
C LEU A 52 7.37 -2.07 -8.43
N TYR A 53 6.63 -2.22 -9.53
CA TYR A 53 7.15 -2.92 -10.72
C TYR A 53 8.42 -2.27 -11.30
N SER A 54 8.48 -0.94 -11.34
CA SER A 54 9.68 -0.23 -11.81
C SER A 54 10.89 -0.49 -10.92
N ILE A 55 10.66 -0.59 -9.60
CA ILE A 55 11.72 -0.92 -8.63
C ILE A 55 12.21 -2.37 -8.86
N LEU A 56 11.29 -3.31 -9.01
CA LEU A 56 11.63 -4.71 -9.27
C LEU A 56 12.40 -4.90 -10.58
N LEU A 57 12.01 -4.19 -11.63
CA LEU A 57 12.73 -4.20 -12.91
C LEU A 57 14.17 -3.66 -12.76
N ALA A 58 14.33 -2.56 -12.04
CA ALA A 58 15.67 -1.98 -11.79
C ALA A 58 16.58 -2.94 -11.01
N LEU A 59 16.01 -3.82 -10.19
CA LEU A 59 16.73 -4.85 -9.45
C LEU A 59 16.88 -6.16 -10.25
N ASN A 60 16.35 -6.22 -11.47
CA ASN A 60 16.27 -7.45 -12.27
C ASN A 60 15.58 -8.61 -11.51
N GLN A 61 14.53 -8.29 -10.75
CA GLN A 61 13.75 -9.23 -9.93
C GLN A 61 12.30 -9.24 -10.37
N THR A 62 11.74 -10.40 -10.61
CA THR A 62 10.31 -10.58 -10.90
C THR A 62 9.63 -11.54 -9.93
N THR A 63 10.41 -12.13 -9.01
CA THR A 63 9.90 -12.99 -7.94
C THR A 63 10.20 -12.37 -6.59
N VAL A 64 9.18 -12.29 -5.74
CA VAL A 64 9.25 -11.77 -4.37
C VAL A 64 8.67 -12.82 -3.44
N ASP A 65 9.43 -13.26 -2.45
CA ASP A 65 8.95 -14.27 -1.50
C ASP A 65 7.93 -13.68 -0.53
N PHE A 66 8.20 -12.47 -0.04
CA PHE A 66 7.35 -11.78 0.92
C PHE A 66 7.35 -10.26 0.64
N PHE A 67 6.16 -9.67 0.57
CA PHE A 67 5.95 -8.24 0.42
C PHE A 67 5.06 -7.73 1.55
N SER A 68 5.57 -6.83 2.38
CA SER A 68 4.80 -6.13 3.41
C SER A 68 4.45 -4.74 2.91
N LEU A 69 3.16 -4.44 2.86
CA LEU A 69 2.63 -3.17 2.38
C LEU A 69 1.91 -2.44 3.50
N ASP A 70 2.47 -1.30 3.88
CA ASP A 70 1.99 -0.37 4.88
C ASP A 70 2.35 1.03 4.38
N VAL A 71 1.39 1.73 3.79
CA VAL A 71 1.54 3.05 3.16
C VAL A 71 0.48 4.04 3.61
N GLU A 72 -0.10 3.77 4.79
CA GLU A 72 -1.00 4.67 5.51
C GLU A 72 -2.25 5.06 4.71
N GLY A 73 -2.88 4.05 4.05
CA GLY A 73 -4.19 4.17 3.42
C GLY A 73 -4.23 4.13 1.89
N ASP A 74 -3.08 3.94 1.23
CA ASP A 74 -2.98 3.81 -0.22
C ASP A 74 -2.73 2.37 -0.70
N GLU A 75 -2.86 1.37 0.19
CA GLU A 75 -2.50 -0.04 -0.05
C GLU A 75 -3.19 -0.60 -1.27
N LEU A 76 -4.51 -0.46 -1.36
CA LEU A 76 -5.29 -0.96 -2.50
C LEU A 76 -4.92 -0.25 -3.81
N GLN A 77 -4.60 1.04 -3.76
CA GLN A 77 -4.17 1.78 -4.94
C GLN A 77 -2.78 1.29 -5.42
N VAL A 78 -1.84 1.09 -4.49
CA VAL A 78 -0.54 0.50 -4.80
C VAL A 78 -0.71 -0.89 -5.40
N LEU A 79 -1.53 -1.76 -4.80
CA LEU A 79 -1.79 -3.12 -5.30
C LEU A 79 -2.37 -3.11 -6.72
N LYS A 80 -3.25 -2.15 -7.04
CA LYS A 80 -3.81 -1.99 -8.40
C LYS A 80 -2.75 -1.63 -9.46
N THR A 81 -1.61 -1.07 -9.06
CA THR A 81 -0.50 -0.75 -9.99
C THR A 81 0.39 -1.95 -10.30
N ILE A 82 0.27 -3.05 -9.55
CA ILE A 82 1.13 -4.24 -9.70
C ILE A 82 0.64 -5.09 -10.88
N PRO A 83 1.46 -5.33 -11.90
CA PRO A 83 1.14 -6.26 -12.98
C PRO A 83 1.37 -7.70 -12.50
N PHE A 84 0.39 -8.29 -11.82
CA PHE A 84 0.47 -9.64 -11.23
C PHE A 84 0.67 -10.77 -12.27
N ASP A 85 0.51 -10.48 -13.54
CA ASP A 85 0.85 -11.36 -14.67
C ASP A 85 2.36 -11.36 -14.98
N LYS A 86 3.10 -10.32 -14.56
CA LYS A 86 4.54 -10.14 -14.82
C LYS A 86 5.41 -10.34 -13.60
N VAL A 87 4.83 -10.30 -12.41
CA VAL A 87 5.55 -10.49 -11.14
C VAL A 87 4.92 -11.63 -10.35
N ASN A 88 5.78 -12.41 -9.70
CA ASN A 88 5.38 -13.50 -8.84
C ASN A 88 5.68 -13.14 -7.38
N ILE A 89 4.68 -12.61 -6.67
CA ILE A 89 4.78 -12.36 -5.23
C ILE A 89 4.12 -13.54 -4.52
N LYS A 90 4.87 -14.28 -3.70
CA LYS A 90 4.36 -15.49 -3.07
C LYS A 90 3.43 -15.19 -1.88
N MET A 91 3.80 -14.20 -1.08
CA MET A 91 3.03 -13.80 0.10
C MET A 91 3.00 -12.27 0.22
N ILE A 92 1.85 -11.72 0.56
CA ILE A 92 1.64 -10.27 0.74
C ILE A 92 0.95 -10.04 2.08
N THR A 93 1.52 -9.18 2.92
CA THR A 93 0.83 -8.60 4.07
C THR A 93 0.39 -7.19 3.73
N VAL A 94 -0.86 -6.88 3.98
CA VAL A 94 -1.45 -5.57 3.71
C VAL A 94 -1.99 -4.99 5.01
N GLU A 95 -1.47 -3.83 5.42
CA GLU A 95 -2.05 -3.04 6.50
C GLU A 95 -3.40 -2.49 6.06
N TYR A 96 -4.37 -2.51 6.97
CA TYR A 96 -5.76 -2.14 6.65
C TYR A 96 -6.31 -0.98 7.49
N VAL A 97 -5.69 -0.65 8.61
CA VAL A 97 -6.25 0.28 9.62
C VAL A 97 -6.62 1.65 9.04
N HIS A 98 -5.83 2.15 8.11
CA HIS A 98 -5.98 3.49 7.53
C HIS A 98 -6.54 3.49 6.11
N GLN A 99 -6.90 2.33 5.59
CA GLN A 99 -7.36 2.20 4.21
C GLN A 99 -8.75 2.78 3.99
N THR A 100 -8.95 3.46 2.87
CA THR A 100 -10.27 3.86 2.39
C THR A 100 -10.91 2.69 1.65
N GLY A 101 -12.11 2.27 2.08
CA GLY A 101 -12.81 1.13 1.50
C GLY A 101 -13.14 0.05 2.53
N THR A 102 -13.49 -1.13 2.06
CA THR A 102 -13.84 -2.26 2.92
C THR A 102 -12.82 -3.41 2.79
N VAL A 103 -12.65 -4.21 3.85
CA VAL A 103 -11.84 -5.44 3.81
C VAL A 103 -12.32 -6.35 2.68
N ASP A 104 -13.61 -6.34 2.38
CA ASP A 104 -14.18 -7.16 1.32
C ASP A 104 -13.76 -6.69 -0.08
N GLU A 105 -13.59 -5.38 -0.31
CA GLU A 105 -13.04 -4.87 -1.57
C GLU A 105 -11.58 -5.32 -1.77
N LEU A 106 -10.77 -5.22 -0.73
CA LEU A 106 -9.40 -5.72 -0.76
C LEU A 106 -9.37 -7.23 -1.04
N ASN A 107 -10.20 -8.02 -0.33
CA ASN A 107 -10.28 -9.46 -0.52
C ASN A 107 -10.73 -9.82 -1.95
N GLN A 108 -11.77 -9.16 -2.48
CA GLN A 108 -12.25 -9.41 -3.84
C GLN A 108 -11.15 -9.11 -4.87
N PHE A 109 -10.43 -8.00 -4.69
CA PHE A 109 -9.31 -7.65 -5.56
C PHE A 109 -8.23 -8.72 -5.52
N MET A 110 -7.76 -9.13 -4.33
CA MET A 110 -6.68 -10.09 -4.16
C MET A 110 -7.07 -11.49 -4.66
N VAL A 111 -8.30 -11.94 -4.38
CA VAL A 111 -8.83 -13.21 -4.91
C VAL A 111 -8.87 -13.17 -6.44
N GLY A 112 -9.29 -12.07 -7.04
CA GLY A 112 -9.26 -11.86 -8.49
C GLY A 112 -7.85 -11.88 -9.11
N LYS A 113 -6.80 -11.67 -8.29
CA LYS A 113 -5.39 -11.78 -8.69
C LYS A 113 -4.76 -13.15 -8.38
N GLY A 114 -5.54 -14.12 -7.91
CA GLY A 114 -5.08 -15.47 -7.63
C GLY A 114 -4.50 -15.66 -6.23
N TYR A 115 -4.87 -14.80 -5.29
CA TYR A 115 -4.47 -14.93 -3.88
C TYR A 115 -5.62 -15.45 -3.02
N GLU A 116 -5.28 -16.02 -1.88
CA GLU A 116 -6.24 -16.35 -0.82
C GLU A 116 -5.83 -15.71 0.50
N PRO A 117 -6.78 -15.19 1.29
CA PRO A 117 -6.49 -14.69 2.61
C PRO A 117 -6.18 -15.84 3.55
N LEU A 118 -5.00 -15.83 4.19
CA LEU A 118 -4.60 -16.84 5.18
C LEU A 118 -4.96 -16.41 6.59
N ILE A 119 -4.64 -15.18 6.96
CA ILE A 119 -4.76 -14.67 8.32
C ILE A 119 -5.30 -13.24 8.26
N ARG A 120 -6.23 -12.92 9.15
CA ARG A 120 -6.64 -11.57 9.48
C ARG A 120 -6.20 -11.26 10.90
N MET A 121 -5.41 -10.22 11.07
CA MET A 121 -5.01 -9.73 12.38
C MET A 121 -6.03 -8.70 12.85
N HIS A 122 -6.29 -8.68 14.16
CA HIS A 122 -7.32 -7.84 14.75
C HIS A 122 -6.79 -7.18 16.02
N LYS A 123 -7.29 -5.98 16.33
CA LYS A 123 -7.23 -5.37 17.65
C LYS A 123 -8.21 -6.07 18.61
N ASP A 124 -8.11 -5.77 19.90
CA ASP A 124 -9.01 -6.31 20.93
C ASP A 124 -10.49 -5.93 20.70
N ASP A 125 -10.75 -4.84 20.00
CA ASP A 125 -12.09 -4.37 19.61
C ASP A 125 -12.65 -5.07 18.35
N GLY A 126 -11.91 -6.00 17.75
CA GLY A 126 -12.26 -6.72 16.54
C GLY A 126 -11.94 -6.00 15.23
N THR A 127 -11.37 -4.80 15.29
CA THR A 127 -10.94 -4.06 14.08
C THR A 127 -9.81 -4.82 13.38
N VAL A 128 -9.97 -5.08 12.08
CA VAL A 128 -8.90 -5.69 11.26
C VAL A 128 -7.74 -4.70 11.14
N THR A 129 -6.54 -5.17 11.46
CA THR A 129 -5.30 -4.38 11.30
C THR A 129 -4.55 -4.74 10.04
N ASP A 130 -4.42 -6.04 9.77
CA ASP A 130 -3.65 -6.56 8.65
C ASP A 130 -4.33 -7.79 8.06
N VAL A 131 -4.11 -8.01 6.78
CA VAL A 131 -4.50 -9.24 6.10
C VAL A 131 -3.29 -9.84 5.39
N ILE A 132 -3.03 -11.11 5.66
CA ILE A 132 -1.96 -11.87 5.02
C ILE A 132 -2.57 -12.71 3.89
N TYR A 133 -2.04 -12.54 2.70
CA TYR A 133 -2.45 -13.27 1.50
C TYR A 133 -1.34 -14.20 1.02
N SER A 134 -1.70 -15.39 0.56
CA SER A 134 -0.82 -16.31 -0.15
C SER A 134 -1.28 -16.49 -1.58
N LYS A 135 -0.33 -16.58 -2.50
CA LYS A 135 -0.62 -16.92 -3.89
C LYS A 135 -1.10 -18.37 -3.97
N LYS A 136 -2.19 -18.61 -4.67
CA LYS A 136 -2.68 -19.96 -4.95
C LYS A 136 -1.69 -20.71 -5.86
N SER A 137 -1.50 -21.97 -5.57
CA SER A 137 -0.69 -22.91 -6.37
C SER A 137 -1.30 -23.13 -7.75
#